data_ed8a1199e23da4e2252d1c1adb300e25
#
_entry.id   ed8a1199e23da4e2252d1c1adb300e25
#
_cell.length_a   1.000
_cell.length_b   1.000
_cell.length_c   1.000
_cell.angle_alpha   90.00
_cell.angle_beta   90.00
_cell.angle_gamma   90.00
#
_symmetry.space_group_name_H-M   'P 1'
#
loop_
_entity.id
_entity.type
_entity.pdbx_description
1 polymer ?
#
loop_
_entity_poly.entity_id
_entity_poly.type
_entity_poly.pdbx_seq_one_letter_code
_entity_poly.pdbx_strand_id
1 'polypeptide(L)'
;MLISGFDALLADLDGVVYAGNGAIPKAIEALNRLQDHSVALAYVTNNASRSPGAVAAHLNQLGAPASAERVFGSADAGAELLARELPLGSKVLVVGSAYLRDCVSSFGMEIVASHHDGPQGVIQGFDPSIGWKDLAEAAFAINGGAIWVATNTDLTIPRAEGMAPGNGSLVEAVRAATTAQPLVAGKPEPLLFRRAAETFEATRPLVVGDRLDTDILGGNKAGYSTVLVLTGVDSVHSALAARSAERPDYIINDLSGLYETYPIIEVTGFGIRCGSALASVKDGTITIVGDESDLDAWRAACSAWWLAHPHQDTAVQPTVVFSQTVLTTP
;
A
#
# COMPACT_ATOMS: atom_id res chain seq x y z
N MET A 1 -5.39 15.13 -18.65
CA MET A 1 -5.85 14.30 -17.53
C MET A 1 -4.68 13.49 -17.02
N LEU A 2 -4.57 13.28 -15.70
CA LEU A 2 -3.48 12.50 -15.11
C LEU A 2 -3.45 11.07 -15.67
N ILE A 3 -4.60 10.37 -15.65
CA ILE A 3 -4.69 8.97 -16.04
C ILE A 3 -4.29 8.68 -17.50
N SER A 4 -4.35 9.66 -18.40
CA SER A 4 -4.01 9.46 -19.82
C SER A 4 -2.53 9.14 -20.08
N GLY A 5 -1.68 9.33 -19.08
CA GLY A 5 -0.26 8.96 -19.13
C GLY A 5 0.00 7.47 -18.88
N PHE A 6 -1.01 6.68 -18.47
CA PHE A 6 -0.86 5.32 -17.95
C PHE A 6 -1.72 4.31 -18.70
N ASP A 7 -1.34 3.04 -18.63
CA ASP A 7 -2.04 1.92 -19.28
C ASP A 7 -2.70 0.95 -18.28
N ALA A 8 -2.35 1.04 -16.98
CA ALA A 8 -3.00 0.31 -15.91
C ALA A 8 -3.09 1.14 -14.63
N LEU A 9 -4.18 0.99 -13.88
CA LEU A 9 -4.37 1.47 -12.53
C LEU A 9 -4.31 0.29 -11.56
N LEU A 10 -3.34 0.31 -10.64
CA LEU A 10 -3.16 -0.67 -9.59
C LEU A 10 -3.66 -0.04 -8.28
N ALA A 11 -4.92 -0.31 -7.93
CA ALA A 11 -5.61 0.37 -6.85
C ALA A 11 -5.59 -0.44 -5.55
N ASP A 12 -5.21 0.18 -4.44
CA ASP A 12 -5.56 -0.35 -3.11
C ASP A 12 -7.07 -0.30 -2.90
N LEU A 13 -7.54 -0.97 -1.86
CA LEU A 13 -8.97 -1.15 -1.57
C LEU A 13 -9.43 -0.28 -0.39
N ASP A 14 -8.92 -0.57 0.80
CA ASP A 14 -9.30 0.12 2.03
C ASP A 14 -8.75 1.55 2.01
N GLY A 15 -9.62 2.56 2.20
CA GLY A 15 -9.20 3.97 2.12
C GLY A 15 -9.16 4.56 0.70
N VAL A 16 -9.25 3.73 -0.34
CA VAL A 16 -9.23 4.13 -1.76
C VAL A 16 -10.56 3.87 -2.46
N VAL A 17 -11.07 2.64 -2.40
CA VAL A 17 -12.34 2.23 -3.05
C VAL A 17 -13.48 2.26 -2.06
N TYR A 18 -13.24 1.75 -0.85
CA TYR A 18 -14.23 1.69 0.22
C TYR A 18 -13.60 1.98 1.60
N ALA A 19 -14.46 2.32 2.57
CA ALA A 19 -14.10 2.40 3.98
C ALA A 19 -15.15 1.63 4.79
N GLY A 20 -14.73 0.59 5.51
CA GLY A 20 -15.65 -0.35 6.15
C GLY A 20 -16.55 -1.05 5.14
N ASN A 21 -17.87 -0.83 5.22
CA ASN A 21 -18.85 -1.44 4.32
C ASN A 21 -19.34 -0.52 3.19
N GLY A 22 -18.87 0.72 3.13
CA GLY A 22 -19.35 1.74 2.19
C GLY A 22 -18.30 2.15 1.16
N ALA A 23 -18.76 2.42 -0.07
CA ALA A 23 -17.88 3.00 -1.09
C ALA A 23 -17.45 4.42 -0.72
N ILE A 24 -16.21 4.75 -1.03
CA ILE A 24 -15.71 6.13 -0.91
C ILE A 24 -16.38 6.99 -1.99
N PRO A 25 -16.83 8.21 -1.65
CA PRO A 25 -17.47 9.10 -2.63
C PRO A 25 -16.63 9.26 -3.89
N LYS A 26 -17.29 9.21 -5.06
CA LYS A 26 -16.70 9.30 -6.41
C LYS A 26 -15.77 8.16 -6.82
N ALA A 27 -15.33 7.27 -5.90
CA ALA A 27 -14.40 6.20 -6.23
C ALA A 27 -14.99 5.25 -7.29
N ILE A 28 -16.22 4.81 -7.09
CA ILE A 28 -16.89 3.87 -8.01
C ILE A 28 -17.07 4.48 -9.40
N GLU A 29 -17.49 5.74 -9.49
CA GLU A 29 -17.61 6.46 -10.75
C GLU A 29 -16.27 6.55 -11.47
N ALA A 30 -15.22 6.94 -10.74
CA ALA A 30 -13.86 7.06 -11.29
C ALA A 30 -13.35 5.71 -11.84
N LEU A 31 -13.55 4.61 -11.09
CA LEU A 31 -13.12 3.28 -11.54
C LEU A 31 -13.90 2.80 -12.78
N ASN A 32 -15.20 3.06 -12.85
CA ASN A 32 -16.00 2.70 -14.02
C ASN A 32 -15.58 3.47 -15.29
N ARG A 33 -15.09 4.72 -15.16
CA ARG A 33 -14.63 5.53 -16.29
C ARG A 33 -13.32 5.04 -16.91
N LEU A 34 -12.53 4.19 -16.24
CA LEU A 34 -11.26 3.69 -16.78
C LEU A 34 -11.40 2.97 -18.11
N GLN A 35 -12.53 2.26 -18.33
CA GLN A 35 -12.82 1.59 -19.60
C GLN A 35 -12.87 2.56 -20.79
N ASP A 36 -13.31 3.80 -20.57
CA ASP A 36 -13.40 4.84 -21.61
C ASP A 36 -12.01 5.34 -22.04
N HIS A 37 -10.98 5.05 -21.26
CA HIS A 37 -9.59 5.45 -21.47
C HIS A 37 -8.66 4.29 -21.81
N SER A 38 -9.19 3.08 -22.00
CA SER A 38 -8.39 1.86 -22.27
C SER A 38 -7.32 1.60 -21.21
N VAL A 39 -7.60 1.96 -19.95
CA VAL A 39 -6.73 1.70 -18.80
C VAL A 39 -7.19 0.44 -18.10
N ALA A 40 -6.28 -0.55 -17.98
CA ALA A 40 -6.55 -1.76 -17.21
C ALA A 40 -6.72 -1.43 -15.72
N LEU A 41 -7.56 -2.21 -15.02
CA LEU A 41 -7.78 -2.04 -13.58
C LEU A 41 -7.41 -3.31 -12.84
N ALA A 42 -6.52 -3.19 -11.87
CA ALA A 42 -6.20 -4.21 -10.89
C ALA A 42 -6.42 -3.69 -9.47
N TYR A 43 -6.89 -4.55 -8.59
CA TYR A 43 -7.02 -4.30 -7.17
C TYR A 43 -5.92 -5.02 -6.41
N VAL A 44 -5.18 -4.31 -5.56
CA VAL A 44 -4.01 -4.84 -4.87
C VAL A 44 -4.21 -4.67 -3.36
N THR A 45 -4.35 -5.79 -2.63
CA THR A 45 -4.70 -5.75 -1.21
C THR A 45 -3.77 -6.58 -0.34
N ASN A 46 -3.45 -6.06 0.86
CA ASN A 46 -2.75 -6.82 1.90
C ASN A 46 -3.65 -7.79 2.66
N ASN A 47 -4.96 -7.80 2.38
CA ASN A 47 -5.87 -8.73 3.01
C ASN A 47 -5.58 -10.18 2.58
N ALA A 48 -5.25 -11.04 3.56
CA ALA A 48 -4.97 -12.47 3.36
C ALA A 48 -6.12 -13.40 3.78
N SER A 49 -7.26 -12.85 4.19
CA SER A 49 -8.36 -13.65 4.74
C SER A 49 -9.50 -13.91 3.77
N ARG A 50 -9.53 -13.20 2.63
CA ARG A 50 -10.59 -13.31 1.63
C ARG A 50 -10.02 -13.74 0.28
N SER A 51 -10.74 -14.64 -0.41
CA SER A 51 -10.37 -15.01 -1.78
C SER A 51 -10.61 -13.85 -2.76
N PRO A 52 -9.89 -13.80 -3.90
CA PRO A 52 -10.12 -12.85 -4.97
C PRO A 52 -11.57 -12.78 -5.44
N GLY A 53 -12.25 -13.95 -5.51
CA GLY A 53 -13.67 -14.02 -5.85
C GLY A 53 -14.58 -13.37 -4.82
N ALA A 54 -14.29 -13.54 -3.53
CA ALA A 54 -15.07 -12.90 -2.46
C ALA A 54 -14.85 -11.38 -2.43
N VAL A 55 -13.62 -10.92 -2.70
CA VAL A 55 -13.32 -9.49 -2.83
C VAL A 55 -14.03 -8.90 -4.04
N ALA A 56 -13.95 -9.56 -5.20
CA ALA A 56 -14.64 -9.11 -6.43
C ALA A 56 -16.16 -9.05 -6.25
N ALA A 57 -16.77 -10.02 -5.56
CA ALA A 57 -18.19 -10.01 -5.25
C ALA A 57 -18.59 -8.80 -4.40
N HIS A 58 -17.79 -8.47 -3.38
CA HIS A 58 -18.01 -7.28 -2.56
C HIS A 58 -17.87 -5.98 -3.36
N LEU A 59 -16.84 -5.86 -4.18
CA LEU A 59 -16.63 -4.70 -5.07
C LEU A 59 -17.80 -4.50 -6.05
N ASN A 60 -18.29 -5.59 -6.65
CA ASN A 60 -19.46 -5.55 -7.54
C ASN A 60 -20.75 -5.12 -6.81
N GLN A 61 -20.91 -5.50 -5.53
CA GLN A 61 -22.04 -5.03 -4.71
C GLN A 61 -21.96 -3.51 -4.47
N LEU A 62 -20.75 -2.94 -4.40
CA LEU A 62 -20.52 -1.50 -4.32
C LEU A 62 -20.66 -0.80 -5.68
N GLY A 63 -20.74 -1.55 -6.78
CA GLY A 63 -20.84 -1.03 -8.15
C GLY A 63 -19.50 -0.82 -8.86
N ALA A 64 -18.38 -1.26 -8.26
CA ALA A 64 -17.07 -1.21 -8.90
C ALA A 64 -16.90 -2.38 -9.91
N PRO A 65 -16.19 -2.17 -11.06
CA PRO A 65 -16.00 -3.20 -12.07
C PRO A 65 -14.92 -4.21 -11.61
N ALA A 66 -15.32 -5.37 -11.07
CA ALA A 66 -14.40 -6.35 -10.51
C ALA A 66 -14.67 -7.77 -11.00
N SER A 67 -13.58 -8.53 -11.16
CA SER A 67 -13.57 -9.98 -11.35
C SER A 67 -12.42 -10.57 -10.53
N ALA A 68 -12.41 -11.88 -10.30
CA ALA A 68 -11.38 -12.53 -9.50
C ALA A 68 -9.96 -12.31 -10.08
N GLU A 69 -9.85 -12.29 -11.41
CA GLU A 69 -8.58 -12.11 -12.13
C GLU A 69 -7.99 -10.70 -11.99
N ARG A 70 -8.79 -9.75 -11.51
CA ARG A 70 -8.37 -8.36 -11.25
C ARG A 70 -7.94 -8.11 -9.81
N VAL A 71 -8.05 -9.12 -8.94
CA VAL A 71 -7.74 -8.97 -7.51
C VAL A 71 -6.46 -9.72 -7.16
N PHE A 72 -5.48 -9.00 -6.64
CA PHE A 72 -4.17 -9.49 -6.24
C PHE A 72 -4.04 -9.36 -4.71
N GLY A 73 -4.12 -10.50 -4.02
CA GLY A 73 -4.10 -10.56 -2.57
C GLY A 73 -2.80 -11.10 -2.00
N SER A 74 -2.50 -10.70 -0.77
CA SER A 74 -1.25 -11.12 -0.12
C SER A 74 -1.22 -12.61 0.29
N ALA A 75 -2.37 -13.30 0.36
CA ALA A 75 -2.41 -14.73 0.61
C ALA A 75 -1.80 -15.53 -0.56
N ASP A 76 -2.23 -15.23 -1.78
CA ASP A 76 -1.73 -15.87 -3.00
C ASP A 76 -0.23 -15.59 -3.20
N ALA A 77 0.16 -14.32 -3.02
CA ALA A 77 1.56 -13.93 -3.11
C ALA A 77 2.44 -14.59 -2.05
N GLY A 78 1.92 -14.73 -0.82
CA GLY A 78 2.62 -15.42 0.27
C GLY A 78 2.82 -16.90 0.00
N ALA A 79 1.79 -17.59 -0.49
CA ALA A 79 1.87 -18.98 -0.86
C ALA A 79 2.84 -19.21 -2.05
N GLU A 80 2.81 -18.32 -3.04
CA GLU A 80 3.76 -18.37 -4.16
C GLU A 80 5.21 -18.12 -3.70
N LEU A 81 5.43 -17.12 -2.84
CA LEU A 81 6.76 -16.83 -2.29
C LEU A 81 7.30 -18.05 -1.54
N LEU A 82 6.47 -18.69 -0.72
CA LEU A 82 6.85 -19.91 -0.02
C LEU A 82 7.18 -21.06 -0.99
N ALA A 83 6.39 -21.21 -2.08
CA ALA A 83 6.61 -22.23 -3.09
C ALA A 83 7.89 -22.03 -3.93
N ARG A 84 8.41 -20.80 -3.98
CA ARG A 84 9.72 -20.52 -4.59
C ARG A 84 10.89 -20.92 -3.68
N GLU A 85 10.68 -20.89 -2.38
CA GLU A 85 11.71 -21.20 -1.37
C GLU A 85 11.75 -22.69 -1.01
N LEU A 86 10.67 -23.45 -1.22
CA LEU A 86 10.54 -24.82 -0.79
C LEU A 86 10.24 -25.79 -1.95
N PRO A 87 10.77 -27.01 -1.90
CA PRO A 87 10.39 -28.06 -2.85
C PRO A 87 8.90 -28.40 -2.80
N LEU A 88 8.36 -28.87 -3.93
CA LEU A 88 7.00 -29.40 -4.00
C LEU A 88 6.78 -30.54 -2.98
N GLY A 89 5.63 -30.52 -2.30
CA GLY A 89 5.29 -31.50 -1.26
C GLY A 89 5.90 -31.19 0.10
N SER A 90 6.61 -30.06 0.27
CA SER A 90 7.13 -29.64 1.56
C SER A 90 6.00 -29.44 2.57
N LYS A 91 6.26 -29.76 3.83
CA LYS A 91 5.35 -29.57 4.94
C LYS A 91 5.35 -28.13 5.40
N VAL A 92 4.16 -27.55 5.53
CA VAL A 92 3.96 -26.13 5.88
C VAL A 92 2.98 -26.00 7.05
N LEU A 93 3.40 -25.29 8.09
CA LEU A 93 2.54 -24.84 9.15
C LEU A 93 1.89 -23.51 8.75
N VAL A 94 0.57 -23.47 8.68
CA VAL A 94 -0.20 -22.28 8.31
C VAL A 94 -0.84 -21.65 9.53
N VAL A 95 -0.40 -20.46 9.89
CA VAL A 95 -1.00 -19.60 10.92
C VAL A 95 -1.79 -18.51 10.21
N GLY A 96 -3.07 -18.73 10.01
CA GLY A 96 -3.91 -17.83 9.22
C GLY A 96 -5.25 -18.42 8.84
N SER A 97 -5.93 -17.73 7.93
CA SER A 97 -7.28 -18.05 7.47
C SER A 97 -7.38 -19.40 6.73
N ALA A 98 -8.61 -19.91 6.59
CA ALA A 98 -8.88 -21.07 5.74
C ALA A 98 -8.43 -20.81 4.28
N TYR A 99 -8.70 -19.61 3.77
CA TYR A 99 -8.27 -19.25 2.42
C TYR A 99 -6.73 -19.31 2.24
N LEU A 100 -5.95 -18.88 3.22
CA LEU A 100 -4.49 -18.99 3.15
C LEU A 100 -4.04 -20.45 3.09
N ARG A 101 -4.74 -21.37 3.81
CA ARG A 101 -4.50 -22.82 3.72
C ARG A 101 -4.77 -23.34 2.30
N ASP A 102 -5.89 -22.92 1.71
CA ASP A 102 -6.23 -23.30 0.33
C ASP A 102 -5.18 -22.81 -0.67
N CYS A 103 -4.68 -21.58 -0.52
CA CYS A 103 -3.58 -21.04 -1.34
C CYS A 103 -2.33 -21.92 -1.22
N VAL A 104 -1.88 -22.24 0.00
CA VAL A 104 -0.70 -23.10 0.22
C VAL A 104 -0.88 -24.46 -0.41
N SER A 105 -2.05 -25.08 -0.24
CA SER A 105 -2.37 -26.38 -0.84
C SER A 105 -2.38 -26.33 -2.36
N SER A 106 -2.83 -25.24 -2.97
CA SER A 106 -2.88 -25.08 -4.44
C SER A 106 -1.50 -25.07 -5.09
N PHE A 107 -0.47 -24.69 -4.33
CA PHE A 107 0.94 -24.79 -4.75
C PHE A 107 1.56 -26.16 -4.44
N GLY A 108 0.75 -27.17 -4.07
CA GLY A 108 1.20 -28.54 -3.85
C GLY A 108 2.00 -28.76 -2.58
N MET A 109 1.82 -27.90 -1.56
CA MET A 109 2.41 -28.06 -0.23
C MET A 109 1.51 -28.92 0.67
N GLU A 110 2.11 -29.69 1.57
CA GLU A 110 1.41 -30.46 2.60
C GLU A 110 1.19 -29.59 3.84
N ILE A 111 -0.07 -29.36 4.22
CA ILE A 111 -0.38 -28.59 5.43
C ILE A 111 -0.29 -29.49 6.65
N VAL A 112 0.45 -29.04 7.66
CA VAL A 112 0.59 -29.72 8.94
C VAL A 112 0.03 -28.88 10.08
N ALA A 113 -0.31 -29.55 11.20
CA ALA A 113 -0.97 -28.89 12.33
C ALA A 113 -0.02 -28.49 13.47
N SER A 114 1.17 -29.07 13.53
CA SER A 114 2.10 -28.88 14.64
C SER A 114 3.55 -28.82 14.17
N HIS A 115 4.40 -28.11 14.94
CA HIS A 115 5.85 -28.13 14.77
C HIS A 115 6.46 -29.55 14.91
N HIS A 116 5.79 -30.46 15.63
CA HIS A 116 6.22 -31.85 15.74
C HIS A 116 6.13 -32.63 14.44
N ASP A 117 5.34 -32.17 13.47
CA ASP A 117 5.21 -32.79 12.16
C ASP A 117 6.42 -32.47 11.24
N GLY A 118 7.36 -31.65 11.72
CA GLY A 118 8.56 -31.27 11.02
C GLY A 118 8.31 -30.34 9.83
N PRO A 119 7.59 -29.21 9.99
CA PRO A 119 7.37 -28.27 8.88
C PRO A 119 8.67 -27.65 8.41
N GLN A 120 8.83 -27.56 7.09
CA GLN A 120 9.94 -26.89 6.43
C GLN A 120 9.66 -25.42 6.22
N GLY A 121 8.37 -25.03 6.26
CA GLY A 121 7.93 -23.64 6.15
C GLY A 121 6.84 -23.30 7.15
N VAL A 122 6.80 -22.02 7.51
CA VAL A 122 5.70 -21.38 8.24
C VAL A 122 5.20 -20.23 7.40
N ILE A 123 3.90 -20.15 7.18
CA ILE A 123 3.27 -18.96 6.60
C ILE A 123 2.29 -18.35 7.57
N GLN A 124 2.40 -17.03 7.76
CA GLN A 124 1.58 -16.28 8.70
C GLN A 124 0.79 -15.18 7.99
N GLY A 125 -0.52 -15.20 8.17
CA GLY A 125 -1.47 -14.20 7.70
C GLY A 125 -2.54 -13.95 8.76
N PHE A 126 -3.26 -12.83 8.66
CA PHE A 126 -4.25 -12.48 9.66
C PHE A 126 -5.48 -13.40 9.62
N ASP A 127 -5.88 -13.85 10.79
CA ASP A 127 -7.21 -14.40 11.08
C ASP A 127 -7.58 -14.04 12.52
N PRO A 128 -8.83 -13.60 12.79
CA PRO A 128 -9.25 -13.21 14.14
C PRO A 128 -9.29 -14.36 15.15
N SER A 129 -9.25 -15.62 14.70
CA SER A 129 -9.21 -16.79 15.55
C SER A 129 -7.82 -17.18 16.03
N ILE A 130 -6.75 -16.56 15.50
CA ILE A 130 -5.37 -16.84 15.90
C ILE A 130 -5.19 -16.54 17.40
N GLY A 131 -4.73 -17.55 18.13
CA GLY A 131 -4.42 -17.43 19.54
C GLY A 131 -2.95 -17.68 19.86
N TRP A 132 -2.61 -17.58 21.14
CA TRP A 132 -1.24 -17.79 21.60
C TRP A 132 -0.66 -19.14 21.15
N LYS A 133 -1.47 -20.21 21.11
CA LYS A 133 -1.01 -21.54 20.70
C LYS A 133 -0.51 -21.57 19.27
N ASP A 134 -1.22 -20.90 18.36
CA ASP A 134 -0.85 -20.84 16.94
C ASP A 134 0.48 -20.10 16.74
N LEU A 135 0.65 -18.99 17.47
CA LEU A 135 1.90 -18.22 17.46
C LEU A 135 3.07 -19.00 18.08
N ALA A 136 2.81 -19.80 19.13
CA ALA A 136 3.81 -20.66 19.75
C ALA A 136 4.25 -21.79 18.79
N GLU A 137 3.30 -22.46 18.10
CA GLU A 137 3.61 -23.47 17.08
C GLU A 137 4.48 -22.89 15.96
N ALA A 138 4.15 -21.68 15.49
CA ALA A 138 4.97 -20.97 14.51
C ALA A 138 6.39 -20.73 15.04
N ALA A 139 6.53 -20.20 16.27
CA ALA A 139 7.82 -19.90 16.86
C ALA A 139 8.67 -21.16 17.03
N PHE A 140 8.09 -22.27 17.47
CA PHE A 140 8.79 -23.55 17.60
C PHE A 140 9.28 -24.10 16.26
N ALA A 141 8.43 -24.04 15.22
CA ALA A 141 8.80 -24.46 13.87
C ALA A 141 9.94 -23.59 13.29
N ILE A 142 9.85 -22.27 13.44
CA ILE A 142 10.88 -21.32 12.97
C ILE A 142 12.21 -21.54 13.70
N ASN A 143 12.19 -21.71 15.02
CA ASN A 143 13.39 -22.05 15.80
C ASN A 143 13.96 -23.43 15.43
N GLY A 144 13.11 -24.35 14.90
CA GLY A 144 13.51 -25.62 14.31
C GLY A 144 14.11 -25.53 12.91
N GLY A 145 14.19 -24.33 12.33
CA GLY A 145 14.80 -24.07 11.02
C GLY A 145 13.80 -23.93 9.87
N ALA A 146 12.49 -23.87 10.12
CA ALA A 146 11.50 -23.62 9.08
C ALA A 146 11.65 -22.21 8.48
N ILE A 147 11.54 -22.10 7.15
CA ILE A 147 11.47 -20.81 6.44
C ILE A 147 10.16 -20.11 6.86
N TRP A 148 10.24 -18.82 7.18
CA TRP A 148 9.10 -18.04 7.61
C TRP A 148 8.67 -16.99 6.57
N VAL A 149 7.42 -17.07 6.13
CA VAL A 149 6.77 -16.12 5.25
C VAL A 149 5.63 -15.42 5.98
N ALA A 150 5.57 -14.10 5.92
CA ALA A 150 4.43 -13.30 6.34
C ALA A 150 3.69 -12.76 5.11
N THR A 151 2.37 -12.88 5.09
CA THR A 151 1.56 -12.33 3.98
C THR A 151 1.63 -10.82 3.93
N ASN A 152 1.71 -10.15 5.08
CA ASN A 152 1.94 -8.71 5.25
C ASN A 152 2.45 -8.42 6.67
N THR A 153 2.88 -7.19 6.90
CA THR A 153 3.34 -6.70 8.21
C THR A 153 2.56 -5.48 8.70
N ASP A 154 1.31 -5.33 8.28
CA ASP A 154 0.44 -4.25 8.72
C ASP A 154 0.21 -4.34 10.22
N LEU A 155 0.71 -3.36 10.99
CA LEU A 155 0.64 -3.38 12.45
C LEU A 155 -0.79 -3.25 12.98
N THR A 156 -1.65 -2.56 12.22
CA THR A 156 -3.02 -2.25 12.64
C THR A 156 -4.03 -2.55 11.53
N ILE A 157 -5.27 -2.82 11.93
CA ILE A 157 -6.42 -3.00 11.04
C ILE A 157 -7.55 -2.08 11.53
N PRO A 158 -8.17 -1.26 10.67
CA PRO A 158 -9.36 -0.51 11.03
C PRO A 158 -10.57 -1.46 11.22
N ARG A 159 -11.35 -1.23 12.27
CA ARG A 159 -12.60 -1.92 12.61
C ARG A 159 -13.67 -0.90 12.97
N ALA A 160 -14.91 -1.34 13.07
CA ALA A 160 -16.01 -0.45 13.44
C ALA A 160 -15.82 0.18 14.85
N GLU A 161 -15.18 -0.56 15.75
CA GLU A 161 -14.92 -0.16 17.13
C GLU A 161 -13.63 0.69 17.28
N GLY A 162 -12.80 0.79 16.22
CA GLY A 162 -11.52 1.51 16.24
C GLY A 162 -10.37 0.72 15.62
N MET A 163 -9.14 1.15 15.88
CA MET A 163 -7.94 0.47 15.38
C MET A 163 -7.66 -0.78 16.21
N ALA A 164 -7.49 -1.93 15.53
CA ALA A 164 -7.16 -3.21 16.14
C ALA A 164 -5.77 -3.71 15.66
N PRO A 165 -5.12 -4.64 16.40
CA PRO A 165 -3.87 -5.25 15.95
C PRO A 165 -4.04 -5.99 14.62
N GLY A 166 -3.13 -5.73 13.68
CA GLY A 166 -3.04 -6.41 12.39
C GLY A 166 -2.11 -7.61 12.40
N ASN A 167 -1.89 -8.21 11.22
CA ASN A 167 -0.96 -9.33 11.08
C ASN A 167 0.45 -8.98 11.55
N GLY A 168 0.92 -7.76 11.27
CA GLY A 168 2.24 -7.28 11.68
C GLY A 168 2.44 -7.34 13.19
N SER A 169 1.42 -7.02 14.00
CA SER A 169 1.50 -7.15 15.47
C SER A 169 1.67 -8.61 15.90
N LEU A 170 1.03 -9.55 15.20
CA LEU A 170 1.19 -11.00 15.46
C LEU A 170 2.55 -11.49 14.96
N VAL A 171 3.05 -10.97 13.84
CA VAL A 171 4.40 -11.23 13.33
C VAL A 171 5.44 -10.76 14.34
N GLU A 172 5.30 -9.57 14.92
CA GLU A 172 6.19 -9.07 15.96
C GLU A 172 6.22 -9.95 17.20
N ALA A 173 5.07 -10.52 17.60
CA ALA A 173 5.01 -11.47 18.73
C ALA A 173 5.85 -12.75 18.46
N VAL A 174 5.77 -13.30 17.24
CA VAL A 174 6.58 -14.46 16.82
C VAL A 174 8.06 -14.05 16.70
N ARG A 175 8.35 -12.88 16.14
CA ARG A 175 9.70 -12.35 15.99
C ARG A 175 10.40 -12.17 17.33
N ALA A 176 9.69 -11.68 18.34
CA ALA A 176 10.23 -11.54 19.70
C ALA A 176 10.63 -12.89 20.32
N ALA A 177 9.97 -13.99 19.94
CA ALA A 177 10.27 -15.34 20.44
C ALA A 177 11.33 -16.09 19.61
N THR A 178 11.61 -15.67 18.38
CA THR A 178 12.50 -16.39 17.45
C THR A 178 13.76 -15.63 17.04
N THR A 179 13.76 -14.30 17.16
CA THR A 179 14.77 -13.40 16.56
C THR A 179 14.92 -13.50 15.03
N ALA A 180 14.09 -14.32 14.38
CA ALA A 180 14.06 -14.46 12.92
C ALA A 180 13.31 -13.29 12.26
N GLN A 181 13.57 -13.10 10.97
CA GLN A 181 12.82 -12.15 10.13
C GLN A 181 12.04 -12.93 9.07
N PRO A 182 10.76 -12.63 8.86
CA PRO A 182 10.01 -13.27 7.79
C PRO A 182 10.40 -12.71 6.42
N LEU A 183 10.24 -13.52 5.39
CA LEU A 183 10.07 -13.03 4.04
C LEU A 183 8.66 -12.45 3.94
N VAL A 184 8.53 -11.23 3.42
CA VAL A 184 7.23 -10.54 3.34
C VAL A 184 6.74 -10.56 1.89
N ALA A 185 5.48 -10.95 1.67
CA ALA A 185 4.90 -11.05 0.33
C ALA A 185 4.07 -9.82 -0.06
N GLY A 186 3.36 -9.25 0.90
CA GLY A 186 2.48 -8.10 0.70
C GLY A 186 3.21 -6.76 0.66
N LYS A 187 2.45 -5.70 0.39
CA LYS A 187 2.94 -4.31 0.44
C LYS A 187 3.61 -4.02 1.80
N PRO A 188 4.74 -3.33 1.85
CA PRO A 188 5.40 -2.57 0.78
C PRO A 188 6.36 -3.37 -0.13
N GLU A 189 6.33 -4.71 -0.08
CA GLU A 189 7.13 -5.46 -1.04
C GLU A 189 6.50 -5.41 -2.44
N PRO A 190 7.33 -5.33 -3.51
CA PRO A 190 6.83 -5.00 -4.85
C PRO A 190 6.11 -6.15 -5.56
N LEU A 191 6.09 -7.34 -4.97
CA LEU A 191 5.62 -8.57 -5.62
C LEU A 191 4.18 -8.44 -6.16
N LEU A 192 3.25 -7.94 -5.34
CA LEU A 192 1.84 -7.79 -5.72
C LEU A 192 1.66 -6.82 -6.90
N PHE A 193 2.35 -5.68 -6.86
CA PHE A 193 2.27 -4.67 -7.92
C PHE A 193 2.87 -5.19 -9.23
N ARG A 194 4.01 -5.90 -9.17
CA ARG A 194 4.63 -6.51 -10.35
C ARG A 194 3.73 -7.56 -10.97
N ARG A 195 3.15 -8.46 -10.17
CA ARG A 195 2.19 -9.47 -10.67
C ARG A 195 0.97 -8.83 -11.34
N ALA A 196 0.42 -7.79 -10.73
CA ALA A 196 -0.71 -7.07 -11.31
C ALA A 196 -0.33 -6.44 -12.66
N ALA A 197 0.80 -5.75 -12.74
CA ALA A 197 1.28 -5.15 -13.97
C ALA A 197 1.57 -6.20 -15.06
N GLU A 198 2.24 -7.30 -14.73
CA GLU A 198 2.54 -8.41 -15.64
C GLU A 198 1.27 -9.08 -16.18
N THR A 199 0.25 -9.29 -15.33
CA THR A 199 -1.02 -9.90 -15.74
C THR A 199 -1.74 -9.09 -16.83
N PHE A 200 -1.63 -7.77 -16.77
CA PHE A 200 -2.23 -6.86 -17.76
C PHE A 200 -1.24 -6.35 -18.81
N GLU A 201 -0.03 -6.91 -18.87
CA GLU A 201 1.03 -6.49 -19.78
C GLU A 201 1.28 -4.98 -19.74
N ALA A 202 1.11 -4.38 -18.55
CA ALA A 202 1.22 -2.94 -18.35
C ALA A 202 2.68 -2.48 -18.45
N THR A 203 2.89 -1.44 -19.25
CA THR A 203 4.21 -0.82 -19.45
C THR A 203 4.37 0.49 -18.66
N ARG A 204 3.26 1.12 -18.33
CA ARG A 204 3.17 2.38 -17.56
C ARG A 204 2.08 2.27 -16.50
N PRO A 205 2.23 1.36 -15.52
CA PRO A 205 1.25 1.23 -14.44
C PRO A 205 1.31 2.43 -13.49
N LEU A 206 0.14 2.79 -12.96
CA LEU A 206 -0.02 3.80 -11.91
C LEU A 206 -0.54 3.10 -10.65
N VAL A 207 0.21 3.18 -9.57
CA VAL A 207 -0.22 2.70 -8.25
C VAL A 207 -0.98 3.82 -7.56
N VAL A 208 -2.18 3.53 -7.05
CA VAL A 208 -2.94 4.46 -6.21
C VAL A 208 -3.23 3.83 -4.86
N GLY A 209 -2.89 4.54 -3.81
CA GLY A 209 -3.09 4.11 -2.42
C GLY A 209 -3.27 5.29 -1.48
N ASP A 210 -3.71 4.98 -0.27
CA ASP A 210 -3.93 5.95 0.79
C ASP A 210 -2.84 5.92 1.87
N ARG A 211 -1.83 5.02 1.71
CA ARG A 211 -0.77 4.82 2.70
C ARG A 211 0.62 4.96 2.08
N LEU A 212 1.44 5.79 2.74
CA LEU A 212 2.83 6.02 2.35
C LEU A 212 3.71 4.80 2.61
N ASP A 213 3.53 4.14 3.75
CA ASP A 213 4.36 3.04 4.24
C ASP A 213 4.11 1.69 3.54
N THR A 214 3.00 1.55 2.82
CA THR A 214 2.64 0.33 2.09
C THR A 214 2.49 0.57 0.59
N ASP A 215 1.55 1.41 0.18
CA ASP A 215 1.19 1.59 -1.23
C ASP A 215 2.25 2.37 -2.00
N ILE A 216 2.58 3.55 -1.47
CA ILE A 216 3.53 4.44 -2.13
C ILE A 216 4.93 3.84 -2.08
N LEU A 217 5.38 3.37 -0.91
CA LEU A 217 6.66 2.69 -0.78
C LEU A 217 6.74 1.45 -1.68
N GLY A 218 5.67 0.65 -1.76
CA GLY A 218 5.63 -0.56 -2.58
C GLY A 218 5.63 -0.25 -4.08
N GLY A 219 4.88 0.76 -4.51
CA GLY A 219 4.88 1.27 -5.89
C GLY A 219 6.26 1.80 -6.30
N ASN A 220 6.88 2.60 -5.44
CA ASN A 220 8.24 3.12 -5.64
C ASN A 220 9.28 1.99 -5.72
N LYS A 221 9.21 0.98 -4.84
CA LYS A 221 10.06 -0.23 -4.91
C LYS A 221 9.83 -1.05 -6.19
N ALA A 222 8.62 -1.03 -6.73
CA ALA A 222 8.32 -1.69 -8.01
C ALA A 222 8.88 -0.91 -9.20
N GLY A 223 9.22 0.36 -9.03
CA GLY A 223 9.66 1.30 -10.08
C GLY A 223 8.48 1.89 -10.86
N TYR A 224 7.30 1.95 -10.25
CA TYR A 224 6.07 2.47 -10.86
C TYR A 224 5.74 3.87 -10.34
N SER A 225 5.01 4.64 -11.14
CA SER A 225 4.46 5.91 -10.69
C SER A 225 3.40 5.70 -9.62
N THR A 226 3.36 6.62 -8.64
CA THR A 226 2.52 6.50 -7.46
C THR A 226 1.64 7.72 -7.24
N VAL A 227 0.41 7.49 -6.79
CA VAL A 227 -0.56 8.52 -6.39
C VAL A 227 -0.97 8.27 -4.94
N LEU A 228 -0.75 9.25 -4.09
CA LEU A 228 -1.39 9.30 -2.78
C LEU A 228 -2.78 9.91 -2.93
N VAL A 229 -3.82 9.17 -2.53
CA VAL A 229 -5.18 9.67 -2.42
C VAL A 229 -5.51 10.01 -0.97
N LEU A 230 -6.12 11.18 -0.73
CA LEU A 230 -6.33 11.73 0.61
C LEU A 230 -7.68 11.30 1.24
N THR A 231 -8.17 10.12 0.87
CA THR A 231 -9.46 9.59 1.36
C THR A 231 -9.32 8.56 2.49
N GLY A 232 -8.08 8.22 2.86
CA GLY A 232 -7.82 7.17 3.85
C GLY A 232 -6.91 7.60 4.99
N VAL A 233 -5.79 6.89 5.18
CA VAL A 233 -4.93 7.00 6.38
C VAL A 233 -4.02 8.21 6.34
N ASP A 234 -3.26 8.38 5.24
CA ASP A 234 -2.28 9.46 5.13
C ASP A 234 -2.89 10.78 4.64
N SER A 235 -2.27 11.85 5.04
CA SER A 235 -2.68 13.24 4.77
C SER A 235 -1.58 14.00 4.02
N VAL A 236 -1.86 15.24 3.63
CA VAL A 236 -0.83 16.14 3.07
C VAL A 236 0.30 16.41 4.06
N HIS A 237 0.03 16.39 5.37
CA HIS A 237 1.05 16.57 6.40
C HIS A 237 1.98 15.35 6.50
N SER A 238 1.44 14.14 6.44
CA SER A 238 2.28 12.94 6.41
C SER A 238 3.08 12.83 5.12
N ALA A 239 2.49 13.20 3.97
CA ALA A 239 3.22 13.28 2.69
C ALA A 239 4.38 14.29 2.76
N LEU A 240 4.14 15.47 3.35
CA LEU A 240 5.17 16.47 3.55
C LEU A 240 6.35 15.94 4.36
N ALA A 241 6.07 15.19 5.44
CA ALA A 241 7.07 14.62 6.34
C ALA A 241 7.71 13.32 5.80
N ALA A 242 7.27 12.78 4.67
CA ALA A 242 7.58 11.45 4.18
C ALA A 242 9.08 11.20 3.98
N ARG A 243 9.52 10.00 4.34
CA ARG A 243 10.85 9.49 3.97
C ARG A 243 11.02 9.51 2.45
N SER A 244 12.24 9.63 1.94
CA SER A 244 12.48 9.74 0.50
C SER A 244 11.87 8.59 -0.30
N ALA A 245 11.92 7.36 0.23
CA ALA A 245 11.35 6.19 -0.42
C ALA A 245 9.81 6.13 -0.43
N GLU A 246 9.15 6.96 0.39
CA GLU A 246 7.69 7.01 0.56
C GLU A 246 7.04 8.23 -0.11
N ARG A 247 7.80 9.01 -0.89
CA ARG A 247 7.28 10.20 -1.57
C ARG A 247 6.48 9.81 -2.80
N PRO A 248 5.21 10.20 -2.90
CA PRO A 248 4.41 9.93 -4.09
C PRO A 248 4.79 10.88 -5.24
N ASP A 249 4.61 10.41 -6.49
CA ASP A 249 4.74 11.28 -7.67
C ASP A 249 3.57 12.28 -7.76
N TYR A 250 2.38 11.83 -7.33
CA TYR A 250 1.15 12.64 -7.41
C TYR A 250 0.37 12.57 -6.10
N ILE A 251 -0.35 13.66 -5.79
CA ILE A 251 -1.26 13.75 -4.64
C ILE A 251 -2.61 14.25 -5.15
N ILE A 252 -3.70 13.51 -4.84
CA ILE A 252 -5.07 13.87 -5.23
C ILE A 252 -6.03 13.76 -4.05
N ASN A 253 -7.10 14.56 -4.04
CA ASN A 253 -8.08 14.52 -2.96
C ASN A 253 -8.88 13.23 -2.94
N ASP A 254 -9.34 12.79 -4.11
CA ASP A 254 -10.11 11.56 -4.33
C ASP A 254 -9.85 11.05 -5.76
N LEU A 255 -10.36 9.86 -6.10
CA LEU A 255 -10.11 9.25 -7.41
C LEU A 255 -10.62 10.07 -8.61
N SER A 256 -11.51 11.06 -8.43
CA SER A 256 -11.91 11.95 -9.53
C SER A 256 -10.75 12.77 -10.07
N GLY A 257 -9.73 13.04 -9.23
CA GLY A 257 -8.50 13.74 -9.63
C GLY A 257 -7.69 13.02 -10.71
N LEU A 258 -7.90 11.72 -10.93
CA LEU A 258 -7.30 10.98 -12.06
C LEU A 258 -7.69 11.56 -13.41
N TYR A 259 -8.85 12.18 -13.51
CA TYR A 259 -9.42 12.75 -14.74
C TYR A 259 -9.21 14.25 -14.87
N GLU A 260 -8.54 14.86 -13.93
CA GLU A 260 -8.13 16.26 -13.96
C GLU A 260 -6.75 16.42 -14.60
N THR A 261 -6.43 17.62 -15.07
CA THR A 261 -5.08 17.95 -15.47
C THR A 261 -4.24 18.16 -14.22
N TYR A 262 -3.22 17.33 -14.02
CA TYR A 262 -2.33 17.53 -12.88
C TYR A 262 -1.53 18.82 -13.08
N PRO A 263 -1.44 19.69 -12.07
CA PRO A 263 -0.76 20.96 -12.20
C PRO A 263 0.73 20.76 -12.40
N ILE A 264 1.33 21.68 -13.17
CA ILE A 264 2.78 21.70 -13.38
C ILE A 264 3.44 22.23 -12.09
N ILE A 265 4.47 21.52 -11.64
CA ILE A 265 5.32 21.94 -10.52
C ILE A 265 6.58 22.58 -11.10
N GLU A 266 6.78 23.86 -10.83
CA GLU A 266 7.86 24.67 -11.41
C GLU A 266 8.86 25.12 -10.35
N VAL A 267 10.15 24.93 -10.62
CA VAL A 267 11.24 25.53 -9.83
C VAL A 267 11.43 26.97 -10.29
N THR A 268 11.25 27.92 -9.40
CA THR A 268 11.42 29.35 -9.66
C THR A 268 12.57 29.93 -8.83
N GLY A 269 12.98 31.18 -9.12
CA GLY A 269 13.98 31.89 -8.30
C GLY A 269 13.51 32.18 -6.85
N PHE A 270 12.21 32.01 -6.55
CA PHE A 270 11.60 32.30 -5.24
C PHE A 270 11.13 31.05 -4.48
N GLY A 271 11.25 29.86 -5.08
CA GLY A 271 10.80 28.60 -4.53
C GLY A 271 10.11 27.71 -5.56
N ILE A 272 9.26 26.82 -5.10
CA ILE A 272 8.46 25.90 -5.93
C ILE A 272 7.05 26.45 -6.09
N ARG A 273 6.61 26.56 -7.36
CA ARG A 273 5.26 26.95 -7.74
C ARG A 273 4.43 25.74 -8.14
N CYS A 274 3.18 25.71 -7.69
CA CYS A 274 2.16 24.79 -8.18
C CYS A 274 0.83 25.56 -8.28
N GLY A 275 0.24 25.64 -9.45
CA GLY A 275 -0.91 26.51 -9.69
C GLY A 275 -0.64 27.96 -9.30
N SER A 276 -1.48 28.53 -8.42
CA SER A 276 -1.31 29.88 -7.87
C SER A 276 -0.40 29.93 -6.64
N ALA A 277 -0.10 28.78 -6.03
CA ALA A 277 0.66 28.70 -4.79
C ALA A 277 2.18 28.71 -5.04
N LEU A 278 2.93 29.23 -4.07
CA LEU A 278 4.40 29.25 -4.05
C LEU A 278 4.89 28.80 -2.66
N ALA A 279 5.79 27.84 -2.62
CA ALA A 279 6.41 27.37 -1.38
C ALA A 279 7.93 27.56 -1.40
N SER A 280 8.50 28.00 -0.30
CA SER A 280 9.95 28.13 -0.12
C SER A 280 10.39 27.53 1.23
N VAL A 281 11.62 27.01 1.28
CA VAL A 281 12.19 26.40 2.47
C VAL A 281 13.38 27.23 2.94
N LYS A 282 13.35 27.59 4.22
CA LYS A 282 14.46 28.29 4.88
C LYS A 282 14.54 27.87 6.35
N ASP A 283 15.72 27.50 6.83
CA ASP A 283 16.02 27.17 8.23
C ASP A 283 15.00 26.18 8.86
N GLY A 284 14.65 25.10 8.11
CA GLY A 284 13.71 24.06 8.56
C GLY A 284 12.24 24.48 8.56
N THR A 285 11.93 25.68 8.06
CA THR A 285 10.58 26.23 7.93
C THR A 285 10.16 26.28 6.48
N ILE A 286 8.94 25.86 6.18
CA ILE A 286 8.30 26.04 4.89
C ILE A 286 7.38 27.26 4.99
N THR A 287 7.59 28.23 4.12
CA THR A 287 6.66 29.36 3.93
C THR A 287 5.87 29.13 2.66
N ILE A 288 4.54 29.12 2.78
CA ILE A 288 3.60 28.91 1.67
C ILE A 288 2.84 30.22 1.43
N VAL A 289 2.89 30.71 0.20
CA VAL A 289 2.00 31.76 -0.30
C VAL A 289 0.87 31.08 -1.05
N GLY A 290 -0.32 31.06 -0.48
CA GLY A 290 -1.49 30.35 -1.00
C GLY A 290 -2.53 30.11 0.05
N ASP A 291 -3.62 29.43 -0.32
CA ASP A 291 -4.70 29.02 0.57
C ASP A 291 -4.40 27.64 1.17
N GLU A 292 -4.54 27.50 2.49
CA GLU A 292 -4.34 26.22 3.20
C GLU A 292 -5.31 25.13 2.74
N SER A 293 -6.49 25.51 2.26
CA SER A 293 -7.48 24.57 1.71
C SER A 293 -7.19 24.13 0.27
N ASP A 294 -6.25 24.78 -0.40
CA ASP A 294 -5.85 24.46 -1.78
C ASP A 294 -4.78 23.37 -1.79
N LEU A 295 -5.08 22.24 -2.45
CA LEU A 295 -4.13 21.14 -2.59
C LEU A 295 -2.84 21.53 -3.34
N ASP A 296 -2.90 22.52 -4.23
CA ASP A 296 -1.72 23.00 -4.94
C ASP A 296 -0.72 23.68 -4.00
N ALA A 297 -1.19 24.30 -2.92
CA ALA A 297 -0.32 24.84 -1.87
C ALA A 297 0.49 23.72 -1.17
N TRP A 298 -0.14 22.59 -0.89
CA TRP A 298 0.52 21.44 -0.30
C TRP A 298 1.42 20.68 -1.29
N ARG A 299 1.03 20.60 -2.57
CA ARG A 299 1.89 20.05 -3.65
C ARG A 299 3.18 20.86 -3.79
N ALA A 300 3.05 22.21 -3.77
CA ALA A 300 4.22 23.11 -3.78
C ALA A 300 5.09 22.91 -2.55
N ALA A 301 4.49 22.80 -1.36
CA ALA A 301 5.20 22.61 -0.10
C ALA A 301 5.94 21.26 -0.05
N CYS A 302 5.28 20.15 -0.42
CA CYS A 302 5.91 18.84 -0.53
C CYS A 302 7.11 18.86 -1.46
N SER A 303 6.94 19.41 -2.67
CA SER A 303 8.00 19.50 -3.67
C SER A 303 9.16 20.37 -3.21
N ALA A 304 8.90 21.49 -2.54
CA ALA A 304 9.92 22.37 -1.99
C ALA A 304 10.73 21.68 -0.87
N TRP A 305 10.03 21.00 0.04
CA TRP A 305 10.66 20.28 1.14
C TRP A 305 11.48 19.10 0.66
N TRP A 306 10.94 18.30 -0.25
CA TRP A 306 11.62 17.13 -0.80
C TRP A 306 12.85 17.50 -1.64
N LEU A 307 12.79 18.61 -2.38
CA LEU A 307 13.94 19.12 -3.11
C LEU A 307 15.05 19.61 -2.17
N ALA A 308 14.69 20.25 -1.05
CA ALA A 308 15.65 20.70 -0.05
C ALA A 308 16.24 19.53 0.77
N HIS A 309 15.53 18.40 0.87
CA HIS A 309 15.91 17.21 1.65
C HIS A 309 15.80 15.95 0.79
N PRO A 310 16.65 15.76 -0.23
CA PRO A 310 16.54 14.64 -1.18
C PRO A 310 16.77 13.27 -0.54
N HIS A 311 17.52 13.22 0.57
CA HIS A 311 17.84 12.00 1.30
C HIS A 311 17.34 12.12 2.75
N GLN A 312 16.16 11.56 3.00
CA GLN A 312 15.50 11.60 4.30
C GLN A 312 15.04 10.19 4.68
N ASP A 313 15.75 9.56 5.61
CA ASP A 313 15.51 8.16 6.04
C ASP A 313 14.45 8.05 7.15
N THR A 314 14.17 9.17 7.83
CA THR A 314 13.15 9.24 8.88
C THR A 314 12.12 10.30 8.53
N ALA A 315 10.86 10.09 8.92
CA ALA A 315 9.83 11.12 8.77
C ALA A 315 10.18 12.35 9.63
N VAL A 316 10.21 13.53 9.00
CA VAL A 316 10.50 14.80 9.68
C VAL A 316 9.42 15.81 9.35
N GLN A 317 8.66 16.21 10.36
CA GLN A 317 7.63 17.23 10.22
C GLN A 317 8.24 18.62 10.26
N PRO A 318 8.25 19.37 9.13
CA PRO A 318 8.74 20.76 9.15
C PRO A 318 7.73 21.70 9.81
N THR A 319 8.21 22.88 10.21
CA THR A 319 7.32 23.99 10.53
C THR A 319 6.72 24.54 9.25
N VAL A 320 5.40 24.70 9.20
CA VAL A 320 4.67 25.25 8.05
C VAL A 320 4.06 26.57 8.43
N VAL A 321 4.26 27.61 7.59
CA VAL A 321 3.71 28.96 7.76
C VAL A 321 3.02 29.37 6.48
N PHE A 322 1.74 29.72 6.57
CA PHE A 322 0.99 30.33 5.46
C PHE A 322 1.13 31.86 5.53
N SER A 323 1.45 32.47 4.37
CA SER A 323 1.63 33.92 4.20
C SER A 323 0.76 34.43 3.07
N GLN A 324 0.19 35.61 3.24
CA GLN A 324 -0.55 36.29 2.18
C GLN A 324 0.36 37.18 1.30
N THR A 325 1.63 37.29 1.64
CA THR A 325 2.55 38.20 0.95
C THR A 325 3.59 37.43 0.17
N VAL A 326 3.73 37.73 -1.13
CA VAL A 326 4.83 37.23 -1.96
C VAL A 326 6.15 37.65 -1.30
N LEU A 327 7.04 36.70 -1.05
CA LEU A 327 8.38 36.96 -0.55
C LEU A 327 9.12 37.82 -1.62
N THR A 328 9.21 39.12 -1.40
CA THR A 328 10.12 39.97 -2.15
C THR A 328 11.52 39.70 -1.63
N THR A 329 12.45 39.42 -2.55
CA THR A 329 13.88 39.32 -2.24
C THR A 329 14.38 40.60 -1.55
N PRO A 330 15.26 40.49 -0.54
CA PRO A 330 15.98 41.63 -0.02
C PRO A 330 16.92 42.22 -1.04
#